data_94e66ada336c7bc2b662fcfb70fea121
#
_entry.id   94e66ada336c7bc2b662fcfb70fea121
#
_cell.length_a   1.000
_cell.length_b   1.000
_cell.length_c   1.000
_cell.angle_alpha   90.00
_cell.angle_beta   90.00
_cell.angle_gamma   90.00
#
_symmetry.space_group_name_H-M   'P 1'
#
loop_
_entity.id
_entity.type
_entity.pdbx_description
1 polymer ?
#
loop_
_entity_poly.entity_id
_entity_poly.type
_entity_poly.pdbx_seq_one_letter_code
_entity_poly.pdbx_strand_id
1 'polypeptide(L)'
;MPPTVPDRRHSWLARQLGTLVLSHVRSQNPMVGVRAAAWHNALVKLGLPLPLFVVHDLGLLLSAPAGTLTIGPREAALDAVRMTPDARNLLGRYGSLLEQIASSELVQKAASWRLRDELIAVILGRVLGDPWSRFGDPAKNIGVEPLPLDPTIYQEADDEDVASRFTDFDPQPLFAFVRFLADARLQIYTAVEQIDLDTLKLLGLFGTVAGGAVDLVDLFGVFQSSEANDVVNFSLDLLPSVLETKRASGVQTFAVDGYASIERKGSPDSLLLTEFAWDADLFERKVIDDELLYYGRERHREEKRRLAYVLVDSSPSMRGVRQVFGRGLALALAKKLGLQGDEVWLRFFDSRLYDVQRLANADQVVPYLLCFKSERGRNYGKVFRQLLVELVRLKRDESRQVVVYLVTHGQCHLPPELVEQLARQAYLYGIFILPSSEVKLEYLSTLHRYQVVDAGQLASREGRKNRALDILADAGAR
;
A
#
# COMPACT_ATOMS: atom_id res chain seq x y z
N MET A 1 28.18 -33.18 -35.20
CA MET A 1 27.75 -32.25 -34.12
C MET A 1 26.38 -32.72 -33.63
N PRO A 2 26.19 -33.03 -32.37
CA PRO A 2 24.86 -33.32 -31.86
C PRO A 2 24.02 -32.03 -31.93
N PRO A 3 22.71 -32.13 -32.26
CA PRO A 3 21.84 -30.96 -32.29
C PRO A 3 21.83 -30.33 -30.88
N THR A 4 22.21 -29.07 -30.80
CA THR A 4 22.08 -28.26 -29.59
C THR A 4 20.59 -28.20 -29.22
N VAL A 5 20.23 -28.87 -28.11
CA VAL A 5 18.88 -28.77 -27.55
C VAL A 5 18.63 -27.27 -27.30
N PRO A 6 17.61 -26.67 -27.96
CA PRO A 6 17.31 -25.25 -27.70
C PRO A 6 17.05 -25.08 -26.22
N ASP A 7 17.68 -24.08 -25.61
CA ASP A 7 17.53 -23.77 -24.19
C ASP A 7 16.02 -23.57 -23.90
N ARG A 8 15.43 -24.43 -23.10
CA ARG A 8 13.98 -24.44 -22.82
C ARG A 8 13.47 -23.07 -22.35
N ARG A 9 14.31 -22.29 -21.68
CA ARG A 9 13.99 -20.93 -21.21
C ARG A 9 13.77 -19.95 -22.35
N HIS A 10 14.63 -19.98 -23.36
CA HIS A 10 14.50 -19.12 -24.55
C HIS A 10 13.22 -19.46 -25.35
N SER A 11 12.91 -20.74 -25.51
CA SER A 11 11.70 -21.15 -26.22
C SER A 11 10.41 -20.74 -25.48
N TRP A 12 10.42 -20.76 -24.15
CA TRP A 12 9.28 -20.36 -23.34
C TRP A 12 9.03 -18.84 -23.36
N LEU A 13 10.09 -18.03 -23.18
CA LEU A 13 10.02 -16.57 -23.29
C LEU A 13 9.49 -16.14 -24.67
N ALA A 14 10.06 -16.70 -25.75
CA ALA A 14 9.62 -16.43 -27.10
C ALA A 14 8.14 -16.76 -27.30
N ARG A 15 7.66 -17.87 -26.73
CA ARG A 15 6.25 -18.26 -26.76
C ARG A 15 5.36 -17.24 -26.05
N GLN A 16 5.72 -16.78 -24.84
CA GLN A 16 4.94 -15.77 -24.10
C GLN A 16 4.91 -14.43 -24.84
N LEU A 17 6.02 -13.98 -25.37
CA LEU A 17 6.08 -12.75 -26.20
C LEU A 17 5.25 -12.91 -27.48
N GLY A 18 5.27 -14.07 -28.15
CA GLY A 18 4.42 -14.35 -29.29
C GLY A 18 2.93 -14.23 -28.99
N THR A 19 2.48 -14.53 -27.74
CA THR A 19 1.07 -14.35 -27.37
C THR A 19 0.59 -12.91 -27.52
N LEU A 20 1.48 -11.92 -27.47
CA LEU A 20 1.14 -10.50 -27.62
C LEU A 20 0.55 -10.14 -29.00
N VAL A 21 0.64 -11.03 -30.00
CA VAL A 21 -0.12 -10.90 -31.26
C VAL A 21 -1.63 -10.78 -30.98
N LEU A 22 -2.13 -11.45 -29.94
CA LEU A 22 -3.54 -11.45 -29.54
C LEU A 22 -3.93 -10.26 -28.66
N SER A 23 -2.96 -9.45 -28.23
CA SER A 23 -3.21 -8.27 -27.39
C SER A 23 -4.00 -7.20 -28.12
N HIS A 24 -4.96 -6.59 -27.43
CA HIS A 24 -5.82 -5.52 -27.94
C HIS A 24 -5.56 -4.15 -27.31
N VAL A 25 -4.82 -4.11 -26.20
CA VAL A 25 -4.52 -2.84 -25.52
C VAL A 25 -3.10 -2.40 -25.85
N ARG A 26 -2.95 -1.17 -26.32
CA ARG A 26 -1.65 -0.57 -26.65
C ARG A 26 -1.39 0.65 -25.82
N SER A 27 -0.13 0.85 -25.45
CA SER A 27 0.37 2.04 -24.77
C SER A 27 1.65 2.52 -25.46
N GLN A 28 1.86 3.83 -25.45
CA GLN A 28 3.11 4.43 -25.94
C GLN A 28 4.28 4.31 -24.92
N ASN A 29 4.02 3.78 -23.73
CA ASN A 29 5.04 3.65 -22.69
C ASN A 29 5.89 2.39 -22.92
N PRO A 30 7.23 2.51 -23.16
CA PRO A 30 8.10 1.37 -23.40
C PRO A 30 8.26 0.44 -22.20
N MET A 31 7.98 0.91 -20.98
CA MET A 31 8.09 0.09 -19.76
C MET A 31 6.91 -0.86 -19.53
N VAL A 32 5.91 -0.82 -20.40
CA VAL A 32 4.68 -1.62 -20.27
C VAL A 32 4.97 -3.12 -20.29
N GLY A 33 5.85 -3.58 -21.16
CA GLY A 33 6.21 -4.99 -21.27
C GLY A 33 6.83 -5.54 -19.99
N VAL A 34 7.73 -4.78 -19.36
CA VAL A 34 8.36 -5.16 -18.07
C VAL A 34 7.32 -5.23 -16.96
N ARG A 35 6.40 -4.28 -16.91
CA ARG A 35 5.31 -4.30 -15.92
C ARG A 35 4.38 -5.50 -16.13
N ALA A 36 4.04 -5.80 -17.38
CA ALA A 36 3.24 -7.00 -17.70
C ALA A 36 3.94 -8.29 -17.27
N ALA A 37 5.27 -8.39 -17.45
CA ALA A 37 6.06 -9.50 -16.94
C ALA A 37 6.07 -9.57 -15.41
N ALA A 38 6.14 -8.43 -14.73
CA ALA A 38 6.08 -8.37 -13.26
C ALA A 38 4.71 -8.85 -12.74
N TRP A 39 3.61 -8.42 -13.37
CA TRP A 39 2.25 -8.89 -13.04
C TRP A 39 2.09 -10.38 -13.30
N HIS A 40 2.60 -10.86 -14.44
CA HIS A 40 2.59 -12.28 -14.78
C HIS A 40 3.34 -13.10 -13.72
N ASN A 41 4.54 -12.69 -13.33
CA ASN A 41 5.33 -13.37 -12.31
C ASN A 41 4.64 -13.41 -10.94
N ALA A 42 3.95 -12.33 -10.58
CA ALA A 42 3.15 -12.27 -9.37
C ALA A 42 1.95 -13.24 -9.44
N LEU A 43 1.27 -13.32 -10.58
CA LEU A 43 0.16 -14.27 -10.80
C LEU A 43 0.63 -15.73 -10.78
N VAL A 44 1.79 -16.03 -11.34
CA VAL A 44 2.41 -17.37 -11.26
C VAL A 44 2.65 -17.77 -9.81
N LYS A 45 3.14 -16.86 -8.94
CA LYS A 45 3.28 -17.10 -7.50
C LYS A 45 1.94 -17.37 -6.80
N LEU A 46 0.85 -16.78 -7.29
CA LEU A 46 -0.52 -17.05 -6.81
C LEU A 46 -1.12 -18.35 -7.40
N GLY A 47 -0.38 -19.10 -8.20
CA GLY A 47 -0.85 -20.32 -8.86
C GLY A 47 -1.72 -20.07 -10.09
N LEU A 48 -1.62 -18.88 -10.70
CA LEU A 48 -2.39 -18.45 -11.87
C LEU A 48 -1.46 -18.15 -13.06
N PRO A 49 -0.94 -19.17 -13.76
CA PRO A 49 -0.06 -19.01 -14.91
C PRO A 49 -0.84 -18.59 -16.16
N LEU A 50 -1.34 -17.38 -16.19
CA LEU A 50 -2.12 -16.83 -17.29
C LEU A 50 -1.23 -16.45 -18.49
N PRO A 51 -1.72 -16.55 -19.75
CA PRO A 51 -1.00 -16.06 -20.92
C PRO A 51 -0.69 -14.56 -20.82
N LEU A 52 0.51 -14.17 -21.28
CA LEU A 52 1.02 -12.80 -21.11
C LEU A 52 0.10 -11.76 -21.75
N PHE A 53 -0.52 -12.00 -22.91
CA PHE A 53 -1.39 -11.03 -23.58
C PHE A 53 -2.58 -10.60 -22.72
N VAL A 54 -3.21 -11.52 -21.97
CA VAL A 54 -4.35 -11.20 -21.08
C VAL A 54 -3.89 -10.38 -19.89
N VAL A 55 -2.76 -10.77 -19.29
CA VAL A 55 -2.17 -10.03 -18.17
C VAL A 55 -1.74 -8.63 -18.60
N HIS A 56 -1.17 -8.52 -19.80
CA HIS A 56 -0.80 -7.26 -20.43
C HIS A 56 -2.03 -6.35 -20.62
N ASP A 57 -3.07 -6.85 -21.30
CA ASP A 57 -4.24 -6.05 -21.64
C ASP A 57 -4.99 -5.55 -20.40
N LEU A 58 -5.32 -6.45 -19.50
CA LEU A 58 -6.06 -6.10 -18.29
C LEU A 58 -5.21 -5.28 -17.30
N GLY A 59 -3.92 -5.59 -17.19
CA GLY A 59 -3.00 -4.82 -16.35
C GLY A 59 -2.85 -3.38 -16.85
N LEU A 60 -2.82 -3.17 -18.17
CA LEU A 60 -2.80 -1.84 -18.76
C LEU A 60 -4.07 -1.06 -18.48
N LEU A 61 -5.24 -1.67 -18.66
CA LEU A 61 -6.52 -1.02 -18.34
C LEU A 61 -6.56 -0.51 -16.90
N LEU A 62 -5.96 -1.25 -15.94
CA LEU A 62 -5.93 -0.88 -14.52
C LEU A 62 -4.84 0.15 -14.18
N SER A 63 -3.78 0.26 -14.98
CA SER A 63 -2.56 1.02 -14.62
C SER A 63 -2.36 2.31 -15.38
N ALA A 64 -2.92 2.43 -16.58
CA ALA A 64 -2.69 3.58 -17.44
C ALA A 64 -3.76 4.65 -17.26
N PRO A 65 -3.40 5.94 -17.39
CA PRO A 65 -4.36 7.03 -17.34
C PRO A 65 -5.41 6.91 -18.46
N ALA A 66 -6.64 7.30 -18.16
CA ALA A 66 -7.70 7.34 -19.16
C ALA A 66 -7.28 8.19 -20.37
N GLY A 67 -7.53 7.69 -21.58
CA GLY A 67 -7.20 8.38 -22.84
C GLY A 67 -5.76 8.16 -23.34
N THR A 68 -4.88 7.46 -22.60
CA THR A 68 -3.53 7.11 -23.07
C THR A 68 -3.45 5.74 -23.74
N LEU A 69 -4.53 4.97 -23.66
CA LEU A 69 -4.63 3.64 -24.23
C LEU A 69 -5.41 3.64 -25.53
N THR A 70 -5.00 2.80 -26.46
CA THR A 70 -5.77 2.45 -27.65
C THR A 70 -6.22 1.00 -27.51
N ILE A 71 -7.52 0.75 -27.60
CA ILE A 71 -8.11 -0.59 -27.61
C ILE A 71 -8.42 -0.96 -29.04
N GLY A 72 -7.84 -2.04 -29.52
CA GLY A 72 -8.05 -2.57 -30.86
C GLY A 72 -6.99 -3.60 -31.23
N PRO A 73 -7.30 -4.48 -32.19
CA PRO A 73 -6.40 -5.54 -32.59
C PRO A 73 -5.10 -5.00 -33.23
N ARG A 74 -4.04 -5.78 -33.16
CA ARG A 74 -2.75 -5.52 -33.84
C ARG A 74 -2.84 -5.93 -35.30
N GLU A 75 -3.50 -5.16 -36.14
CA GLU A 75 -3.80 -5.57 -37.53
C GLU A 75 -2.54 -5.96 -38.32
N ALA A 76 -1.45 -5.21 -38.21
CA ALA A 76 -0.19 -5.55 -38.89
C ALA A 76 0.36 -6.92 -38.46
N ALA A 77 0.33 -7.24 -37.16
CA ALA A 77 0.76 -8.54 -36.67
C ALA A 77 -0.21 -9.65 -37.07
N LEU A 78 -1.52 -9.40 -37.04
CA LEU A 78 -2.54 -10.37 -37.46
C LEU A 78 -2.46 -10.69 -38.97
N ASP A 79 -2.13 -9.70 -39.80
CA ASP A 79 -1.89 -9.88 -41.23
C ASP A 79 -0.61 -10.69 -41.50
N ALA A 80 0.48 -10.38 -40.76
CA ALA A 80 1.76 -11.11 -40.88
C ALA A 80 1.60 -12.61 -40.58
N VAL A 81 0.81 -12.97 -39.55
CA VAL A 81 0.53 -14.38 -39.21
C VAL A 81 -0.60 -15.00 -40.05
N ARG A 82 -1.19 -14.29 -41.00
CA ARG A 82 -2.30 -14.73 -41.85
C ARG A 82 -3.47 -15.29 -41.04
N MET A 83 -3.91 -14.54 -40.04
CA MET A 83 -4.97 -14.92 -39.13
C MET A 83 -6.29 -15.22 -39.90
N THR A 84 -6.92 -16.34 -39.60
CA THR A 84 -8.18 -16.72 -40.23
C THR A 84 -9.34 -15.79 -39.85
N PRO A 85 -10.37 -15.65 -40.72
CA PRO A 85 -11.54 -14.80 -40.42
C PRO A 85 -12.25 -15.20 -39.11
N ASP A 86 -12.37 -16.50 -38.84
CA ASP A 86 -12.99 -16.99 -37.59
C ASP A 86 -12.18 -16.62 -36.35
N ALA A 87 -10.85 -16.71 -36.44
CA ALA A 87 -9.98 -16.27 -35.34
C ALA A 87 -10.06 -14.76 -35.12
N ARG A 88 -10.13 -13.95 -36.19
CA ARG A 88 -10.33 -12.49 -36.09
C ARG A 88 -11.67 -12.14 -35.45
N ASN A 89 -12.76 -12.85 -35.83
CA ASN A 89 -14.06 -12.66 -35.20
C ASN A 89 -14.03 -12.98 -33.69
N LEU A 90 -13.34 -14.07 -33.33
CA LEU A 90 -13.13 -14.43 -31.92
C LEU A 90 -12.36 -13.35 -31.14
N LEU A 91 -11.30 -12.80 -31.74
CA LEU A 91 -10.54 -11.69 -31.17
C LEU A 91 -11.38 -10.42 -31.05
N GLY A 92 -12.28 -10.14 -31.99
CA GLY A 92 -13.26 -9.04 -31.89
C GLY A 92 -14.17 -9.18 -30.67
N ARG A 93 -14.60 -10.43 -30.35
CA ARG A 93 -15.39 -10.71 -29.13
C ARG A 93 -14.56 -10.47 -27.84
N TYR A 94 -13.26 -10.81 -27.86
CA TYR A 94 -12.34 -10.50 -26.77
C TYR A 94 -12.13 -8.98 -26.63
N GLY A 95 -11.95 -8.27 -27.74
CA GLY A 95 -11.88 -6.81 -27.75
C GLY A 95 -13.12 -6.15 -27.11
N SER A 96 -14.32 -6.65 -27.44
CA SER A 96 -15.57 -6.16 -26.82
C SER A 96 -15.64 -6.42 -25.31
N LEU A 97 -15.04 -7.51 -24.80
CA LEU A 97 -14.89 -7.71 -23.35
C LEU A 97 -13.99 -6.65 -22.73
N LEU A 98 -12.85 -6.35 -23.36
CA LEU A 98 -11.92 -5.34 -22.87
C LEU A 98 -12.53 -3.92 -22.86
N GLU A 99 -13.28 -3.55 -23.90
CA GLU A 99 -14.02 -2.27 -23.95
C GLU A 99 -15.04 -2.17 -22.82
N GLN A 100 -15.76 -3.26 -22.54
CA GLN A 100 -16.71 -3.31 -21.44
C GLN A 100 -16.00 -3.16 -20.08
N ILE A 101 -14.86 -3.82 -19.87
CA ILE A 101 -14.06 -3.66 -18.64
C ILE A 101 -13.49 -2.24 -18.55
N ALA A 102 -13.01 -1.66 -19.66
CA ALA A 102 -12.51 -0.29 -19.71
C ALA A 102 -13.55 0.76 -19.29
N SER A 103 -14.83 0.49 -19.54
CA SER A 103 -15.94 1.35 -19.13
C SER A 103 -16.37 1.18 -17.67
N SER A 104 -15.84 0.17 -16.95
CA SER A 104 -16.17 -0.09 -15.54
C SER A 104 -15.68 1.02 -14.60
N GLU A 105 -16.37 1.19 -13.49
CA GLU A 105 -15.99 2.14 -12.45
C GLU A 105 -14.61 1.83 -11.86
N LEU A 106 -14.26 0.55 -11.74
CA LEU A 106 -12.95 0.09 -11.30
C LEU A 106 -11.84 0.68 -12.16
N VAL A 107 -11.89 0.52 -13.48
CA VAL A 107 -10.84 1.00 -14.40
C VAL A 107 -10.77 2.54 -14.40
N GLN A 108 -11.91 3.22 -14.43
CA GLN A 108 -11.95 4.68 -14.39
C GLN A 108 -11.29 5.27 -13.13
N LYS A 109 -11.46 4.61 -11.99
CA LYS A 109 -10.90 5.06 -10.70
C LYS A 109 -9.48 4.57 -10.46
N ALA A 110 -9.14 3.34 -10.87
CA ALA A 110 -7.83 2.71 -10.64
C ALA A 110 -6.68 3.57 -11.16
N ALA A 111 -6.82 4.12 -12.36
CA ALA A 111 -5.82 5.01 -12.97
C ALA A 111 -5.55 6.26 -12.13
N SER A 112 -6.57 6.84 -11.49
CA SER A 112 -6.43 8.03 -10.63
C SER A 112 -5.70 7.73 -9.31
N TRP A 113 -5.80 6.49 -8.81
CA TRP A 113 -5.17 6.05 -7.56
C TRP A 113 -3.72 5.58 -7.74
N ARG A 114 -3.21 5.50 -8.97
CA ARG A 114 -1.85 5.06 -9.29
C ARG A 114 -1.49 3.74 -8.59
N LEU A 115 -2.33 2.74 -8.80
CA LEU A 115 -2.16 1.42 -8.19
C LEU A 115 -0.77 0.84 -8.51
N ARG A 116 -0.15 0.23 -7.51
CA ARG A 116 1.14 -0.45 -7.68
C ARG A 116 0.98 -1.81 -8.36
N ASP A 117 2.06 -2.32 -8.91
CA ASP A 117 2.06 -3.54 -9.72
C ASP A 117 1.59 -4.76 -8.94
N GLU A 118 1.91 -4.86 -7.65
CA GLU A 118 1.46 -5.95 -6.80
C GLU A 118 -0.06 -5.94 -6.60
N LEU A 119 -0.64 -4.76 -6.42
CA LEU A 119 -2.08 -4.63 -6.25
C LEU A 119 -2.82 -4.91 -7.56
N ILE A 120 -2.26 -4.49 -8.70
CA ILE A 120 -2.78 -4.83 -10.03
C ILE A 120 -2.78 -6.35 -10.21
N ALA A 121 -1.68 -7.04 -9.86
CA ALA A 121 -1.62 -8.50 -9.94
C ALA A 121 -2.67 -9.18 -9.05
N VAL A 122 -2.93 -8.66 -7.84
CA VAL A 122 -3.98 -9.16 -6.94
C VAL A 122 -5.37 -8.98 -7.54
N ILE A 123 -5.66 -7.81 -8.13
CA ILE A 123 -6.93 -7.55 -8.82
C ILE A 123 -7.11 -8.50 -10.00
N LEU A 124 -6.07 -8.66 -10.83
CA LEU A 124 -6.09 -9.61 -11.94
C LEU A 124 -6.34 -11.04 -11.47
N GLY A 125 -5.66 -11.46 -10.38
CA GLY A 125 -5.87 -12.75 -9.75
C GLY A 125 -7.31 -12.93 -9.25
N ARG A 126 -7.92 -11.89 -8.69
CA ARG A 126 -9.31 -11.92 -8.23
C ARG A 126 -10.30 -12.02 -9.39
N VAL A 127 -10.08 -11.27 -10.45
CA VAL A 127 -10.97 -11.23 -11.64
C VAL A 127 -10.87 -12.50 -12.47
N LEU A 128 -9.65 -13.01 -12.65
CA LEU A 128 -9.38 -14.13 -13.56
C LEU A 128 -9.24 -15.49 -12.85
N GLY A 129 -9.07 -15.53 -11.54
CA GLY A 129 -8.80 -16.76 -10.79
C GLY A 129 -9.91 -17.79 -10.88
N ASP A 130 -11.17 -17.38 -10.73
CA ASP A 130 -12.32 -18.27 -10.86
C ASP A 130 -12.54 -18.73 -12.32
N PRO A 131 -12.55 -17.86 -13.34
CA PRO A 131 -12.52 -18.28 -14.73
C PRO A 131 -11.39 -19.25 -15.04
N TRP A 132 -10.15 -18.94 -14.62
CA TRP A 132 -9.00 -19.82 -14.86
C TRP A 132 -9.15 -21.19 -14.22
N SER A 133 -9.69 -21.28 -13.01
CA SER A 133 -9.90 -22.55 -12.32
C SER A 133 -10.89 -23.48 -13.07
N ARG A 134 -11.85 -22.89 -13.79
CA ARG A 134 -12.87 -23.59 -14.59
C ARG A 134 -12.39 -23.93 -16.00
N PHE A 135 -11.38 -23.20 -16.48
CA PHE A 135 -10.78 -23.50 -17.77
C PHE A 135 -10.00 -24.80 -17.68
N GLY A 136 -10.36 -25.78 -18.53
CA GLY A 136 -9.74 -27.11 -18.55
C GLY A 136 -8.28 -27.07 -19.00
N ASP A 137 -7.62 -28.21 -18.88
CA ASP A 137 -6.16 -28.43 -18.91
C ASP A 137 -5.32 -28.00 -20.13
N PRO A 138 -5.83 -27.75 -21.37
CA PRO A 138 -4.94 -27.53 -22.53
C PRO A 138 -4.05 -26.29 -22.42
N ALA A 139 -4.50 -25.24 -21.74
CA ALA A 139 -3.70 -24.02 -21.56
C ALA A 139 -2.83 -24.01 -20.31
N LYS A 140 -3.10 -24.90 -19.34
CA LYS A 140 -2.28 -25.04 -18.12
C LYS A 140 -0.86 -25.52 -18.41
N ASN A 141 -0.62 -26.06 -19.60
CA ASN A 141 0.71 -26.45 -20.09
C ASN A 141 1.50 -25.29 -20.73
N ILE A 142 0.98 -24.07 -20.74
CA ILE A 142 1.73 -22.88 -21.15
C ILE A 142 2.63 -22.52 -19.98
N GLY A 143 3.80 -23.09 -19.94
CA GLY A 143 4.92 -22.97 -18.98
C GLY A 143 4.80 -22.01 -17.78
N VAL A 144 5.18 -22.52 -16.61
CA VAL A 144 5.02 -21.88 -15.30
C VAL A 144 6.29 -21.11 -14.87
N GLU A 145 7.20 -20.81 -15.80
CA GLU A 145 8.46 -20.16 -15.46
C GLU A 145 8.29 -18.62 -15.38
N PRO A 146 8.94 -17.96 -14.41
CA PRO A 146 8.90 -16.52 -14.33
C PRO A 146 9.59 -15.86 -15.54
N LEU A 147 9.00 -14.78 -16.02
CA LEU A 147 9.53 -13.94 -17.09
C LEU A 147 10.68 -13.07 -16.58
N PRO A 148 11.75 -12.86 -17.38
CA PRO A 148 12.80 -11.94 -17.02
C PRO A 148 12.27 -10.50 -16.93
N LEU A 149 12.79 -9.71 -15.98
CA LEU A 149 12.40 -8.30 -15.80
C LEU A 149 13.44 -7.34 -16.44
N ASP A 150 14.02 -7.74 -17.56
CA ASP A 150 14.96 -6.92 -18.32
C ASP A 150 14.20 -6.06 -19.35
N PRO A 151 14.25 -4.72 -19.23
CA PRO A 151 13.55 -3.81 -20.13
C PRO A 151 13.93 -4.01 -21.61
N THR A 152 15.16 -4.38 -21.92
CA THR A 152 15.63 -4.53 -23.30
C THR A 152 14.86 -5.61 -24.07
N ILE A 153 14.43 -6.66 -23.38
CA ILE A 153 13.69 -7.77 -23.99
C ILE A 153 12.32 -7.32 -24.54
N TYR A 154 11.72 -6.31 -23.88
CA TYR A 154 10.34 -5.86 -24.18
C TYR A 154 10.30 -4.61 -25.07
N GLN A 155 11.41 -3.88 -25.17
CA GLN A 155 11.51 -2.68 -26.01
C GLN A 155 11.58 -3.00 -27.51
N GLU A 156 12.10 -4.15 -27.85
CA GLU A 156 12.32 -4.61 -29.24
C GLU A 156 11.14 -5.43 -29.81
N ALA A 157 10.08 -5.63 -29.04
CA ALA A 157 8.93 -6.44 -29.45
C ALA A 157 7.96 -5.62 -30.35
N ASP A 158 8.37 -5.31 -31.57
CA ASP A 158 7.49 -4.75 -32.60
C ASP A 158 6.49 -5.80 -33.16
N ASP A 159 5.59 -5.36 -34.04
CA ASP A 159 4.57 -6.26 -34.59
C ASP A 159 5.15 -7.37 -35.46
N GLU A 160 6.31 -7.18 -36.12
CA GLU A 160 6.99 -8.21 -36.92
C GLU A 160 7.65 -9.26 -36.02
N ASP A 161 8.37 -8.83 -34.98
CA ASP A 161 9.03 -9.72 -34.02
C ASP A 161 8.01 -10.59 -33.27
N VAL A 162 6.93 -9.97 -32.80
CA VAL A 162 5.85 -10.69 -32.10
C VAL A 162 5.16 -11.68 -33.03
N ALA A 163 4.91 -11.32 -34.29
CA ALA A 163 4.33 -12.20 -35.29
C ALA A 163 5.23 -13.38 -35.61
N SER A 164 6.54 -13.17 -35.77
CA SER A 164 7.50 -14.25 -36.04
C SER A 164 7.49 -15.28 -34.90
N ARG A 165 7.51 -14.84 -33.66
CA ARG A 165 7.46 -15.70 -32.46
C ARG A 165 6.16 -16.46 -32.32
N PHE A 166 5.04 -15.88 -32.79
CA PHE A 166 3.73 -16.53 -32.75
C PHE A 166 3.65 -17.76 -33.68
N THR A 167 4.36 -17.74 -34.81
CA THR A 167 4.37 -18.88 -35.77
C THR A 167 5.13 -20.11 -35.29
N ASP A 168 5.94 -19.95 -34.23
CA ASP A 168 6.82 -21.02 -33.71
C ASP A 168 6.10 -22.05 -32.81
N PHE A 169 4.81 -21.85 -32.50
CA PHE A 169 4.06 -22.75 -31.62
C PHE A 169 2.60 -22.96 -32.09
N ASP A 170 1.96 -24.01 -31.59
CA ASP A 170 0.54 -24.27 -31.86
C ASP A 170 -0.36 -23.25 -31.16
N PRO A 171 -1.12 -22.41 -31.89
CA PRO A 171 -1.96 -21.38 -31.29
C PRO A 171 -3.32 -21.89 -30.78
N GLN A 172 -3.69 -23.16 -31.06
CA GLN A 172 -5.01 -23.69 -30.72
C GLN A 172 -5.38 -23.58 -29.22
N PRO A 173 -4.47 -23.87 -28.27
CA PRO A 173 -4.75 -23.68 -26.84
C PRO A 173 -5.06 -22.22 -26.49
N LEU A 174 -4.39 -21.26 -27.14
CA LEU A 174 -4.64 -19.83 -26.91
C LEU A 174 -6.02 -19.42 -27.46
N PHE A 175 -6.40 -19.88 -28.66
CA PHE A 175 -7.72 -19.60 -29.19
C PHE A 175 -8.84 -20.25 -28.35
N ALA A 176 -8.62 -21.45 -27.84
CA ALA A 176 -9.53 -22.06 -26.87
C ALA A 176 -9.70 -21.19 -25.62
N PHE A 177 -8.61 -20.62 -25.13
CA PHE A 177 -8.66 -19.72 -23.98
C PHE A 177 -9.36 -18.38 -24.30
N VAL A 178 -9.07 -17.76 -25.45
CA VAL A 178 -9.77 -16.54 -25.90
C VAL A 178 -11.27 -16.79 -26.04
N ARG A 179 -11.66 -17.94 -26.62
CA ARG A 179 -13.08 -18.35 -26.71
C ARG A 179 -13.70 -18.44 -25.31
N PHE A 180 -13.03 -19.12 -24.41
CA PHE A 180 -13.49 -19.26 -23.03
C PHE A 180 -13.67 -17.89 -22.35
N LEU A 181 -12.72 -16.96 -22.50
CA LEU A 181 -12.84 -15.60 -21.95
C LEU A 181 -14.05 -14.86 -22.55
N ALA A 182 -14.26 -14.98 -23.88
CA ALA A 182 -15.40 -14.37 -24.55
C ALA A 182 -16.74 -14.95 -24.08
N ASP A 183 -16.79 -16.26 -23.81
CA ASP A 183 -17.99 -16.94 -23.32
C ASP A 183 -18.21 -16.66 -21.81
N ALA A 184 -17.14 -16.52 -21.01
CA ALA A 184 -17.19 -16.17 -19.59
C ALA A 184 -17.35 -14.66 -19.35
N ARG A 185 -17.58 -13.85 -20.39
CA ARG A 185 -17.62 -12.37 -20.34
C ARG A 185 -18.42 -11.82 -19.18
N LEU A 186 -19.64 -12.32 -18.97
CA LEU A 186 -20.53 -11.84 -17.90
C LEU A 186 -19.94 -12.12 -16.51
N GLN A 187 -19.32 -13.30 -16.32
CA GLN A 187 -18.70 -13.65 -15.03
C GLN A 187 -17.50 -12.77 -14.75
N ILE A 188 -16.64 -12.51 -15.75
CA ILE A 188 -15.48 -11.64 -15.63
C ILE A 188 -15.92 -10.22 -15.29
N TYR A 189 -16.91 -9.69 -16.02
CA TYR A 189 -17.44 -8.36 -15.75
C TYR A 189 -18.06 -8.26 -14.34
N THR A 190 -18.83 -9.24 -13.92
CA THR A 190 -19.38 -9.30 -12.56
C THR A 190 -18.27 -9.33 -11.50
N ALA A 191 -17.18 -10.07 -11.74
CA ALA A 191 -16.03 -10.10 -10.84
C ALA A 191 -15.33 -8.73 -10.75
N VAL A 192 -15.26 -8.00 -11.87
CA VAL A 192 -14.75 -6.62 -11.90
C VAL A 192 -15.63 -5.68 -11.05
N GLU A 193 -16.93 -5.73 -11.23
CA GLU A 193 -17.89 -4.89 -10.47
C GLU A 193 -17.94 -5.25 -8.97
N GLN A 194 -17.55 -6.46 -8.59
CA GLN A 194 -17.49 -6.91 -7.20
C GLN A 194 -16.19 -6.50 -6.47
N ILE A 195 -15.23 -5.90 -7.15
CA ILE A 195 -14.03 -5.38 -6.49
C ILE A 195 -14.42 -4.21 -5.58
N ASP A 196 -14.06 -4.32 -4.31
CA ASP A 196 -14.32 -3.27 -3.35
C ASP A 196 -13.43 -2.04 -3.62
N LEU A 197 -14.05 -1.00 -4.15
CA LEU A 197 -13.39 0.25 -4.51
C LEU A 197 -12.89 1.02 -3.29
N ASP A 198 -13.55 0.86 -2.14
CA ASP A 198 -13.15 1.51 -0.90
C ASP A 198 -11.85 0.89 -0.34
N THR A 199 -11.70 -0.43 -0.44
CA THR A 199 -10.43 -1.10 -0.13
C THR A 199 -9.31 -0.62 -1.06
N LEU A 200 -9.56 -0.51 -2.35
CA LEU A 200 -8.56 0.00 -3.31
C LEU A 200 -8.18 1.46 -3.04
N LYS A 201 -9.16 2.30 -2.74
CA LYS A 201 -8.94 3.71 -2.38
C LYS A 201 -8.10 3.82 -1.11
N LEU A 202 -8.39 3.03 -0.09
CA LEU A 202 -7.61 3.01 1.15
C LEU A 202 -6.16 2.59 0.87
N LEU A 203 -5.96 1.51 0.13
CA LEU A 203 -4.63 1.03 -0.25
C LEU A 203 -3.88 2.07 -1.11
N GLY A 204 -4.56 2.75 -2.03
CA GLY A 204 -3.98 3.85 -2.81
C GLY A 204 -3.58 5.06 -1.97
N LEU A 205 -4.41 5.46 -0.98
CA LEU A 205 -4.14 6.60 -0.10
C LEU A 205 -2.97 6.36 0.87
N PHE A 206 -2.77 5.11 1.29
CA PHE A 206 -1.69 4.74 2.22
C PHE A 206 -0.47 4.16 1.50
N GLY A 207 -0.60 3.87 0.21
CA GLY A 207 0.40 3.19 -0.59
C GLY A 207 0.44 1.67 -0.32
N THR A 208 0.97 0.94 -1.27
CA THR A 208 1.24 -0.50 -1.13
C THR A 208 2.71 -0.73 -1.39
N VAL A 209 3.52 -1.08 -0.40
CA VAL A 209 4.90 -1.53 -0.64
C VAL A 209 4.96 -3.04 -0.51
N ALA A 210 5.24 -3.69 -1.60
CA ALA A 210 5.79 -5.02 -1.57
C ALA A 210 7.26 -4.91 -1.13
N GLY A 211 7.55 -5.34 0.04
CA GLY A 211 8.93 -5.33 0.55
C GLY A 211 9.01 -5.74 2.01
N GLY A 212 8.45 -6.88 2.38
CA GLY A 212 8.92 -7.60 3.55
C GLY A 212 7.94 -7.99 4.63
N ALA A 213 6.72 -7.45 4.73
CA ALA A 213 5.85 -7.81 5.85
C ALA A 213 4.52 -8.47 5.46
N VAL A 214 4.10 -8.35 4.20
CA VAL A 214 2.82 -8.91 3.73
C VAL A 214 3.06 -9.65 2.42
N ASP A 215 2.69 -10.92 2.39
CA ASP A 215 2.75 -11.72 1.16
C ASP A 215 1.58 -11.35 0.23
N LEU A 216 1.79 -11.49 -1.07
CA LEU A 216 0.74 -11.35 -2.10
C LEU A 216 -0.49 -12.21 -1.80
N VAL A 217 -0.29 -13.39 -1.24
CA VAL A 217 -1.37 -14.31 -0.82
C VAL A 217 -2.23 -13.70 0.29
N ASP A 218 -1.59 -13.05 1.26
CA ASP A 218 -2.30 -12.38 2.35
C ASP A 218 -3.10 -11.17 1.83
N LEU A 219 -2.51 -10.38 0.95
CA LEU A 219 -3.19 -9.25 0.31
C LEU A 219 -4.40 -9.72 -0.52
N PHE A 220 -4.26 -10.84 -1.25
CA PHE A 220 -5.37 -11.47 -1.96
C PHE A 220 -6.49 -11.89 -1.00
N GLY A 221 -6.14 -12.40 0.18
CA GLY A 221 -7.08 -12.77 1.24
C GLY A 221 -7.89 -11.59 1.80
N VAL A 222 -7.33 -10.37 1.80
CA VAL A 222 -8.03 -9.14 2.26
C VAL A 222 -9.29 -8.90 1.45
N PHE A 223 -9.21 -8.98 0.12
CA PHE A 223 -10.35 -8.76 -0.77
C PHE A 223 -11.46 -9.83 -0.66
N GLN A 224 -11.21 -10.88 0.09
CA GLN A 224 -12.19 -11.94 0.36
C GLN A 224 -12.77 -11.87 1.78
N SER A 225 -12.24 -11.02 2.65
CA SER A 225 -12.60 -10.94 4.06
C SER A 225 -13.59 -9.83 4.34
N SER A 226 -14.78 -10.18 4.82
CA SER A 226 -15.77 -9.21 5.28
C SER A 226 -15.28 -8.37 6.46
N GLU A 227 -14.48 -8.96 7.36
CA GLU A 227 -13.87 -8.22 8.49
C GLU A 227 -12.88 -7.15 8.02
N ALA A 228 -12.11 -7.44 6.96
CA ALA A 228 -11.20 -6.46 6.38
C ALA A 228 -11.97 -5.30 5.76
N ASN A 229 -13.05 -5.56 5.04
CA ASN A 229 -13.92 -4.53 4.46
C ASN A 229 -14.53 -3.64 5.55
N ASP A 230 -14.96 -4.21 6.68
CA ASP A 230 -15.49 -3.44 7.82
C ASP A 230 -14.43 -2.51 8.42
N VAL A 231 -13.17 -2.97 8.55
CA VAL A 231 -12.03 -2.14 9.01
C VAL A 231 -11.76 -1.01 8.01
N VAL A 232 -11.77 -1.32 6.72
CA VAL A 232 -11.58 -0.35 5.63
C VAL A 232 -12.65 0.74 5.71
N ASN A 233 -13.92 0.36 5.71
CA ASN A 233 -15.05 1.29 5.74
C ASN A 233 -14.98 2.19 6.98
N PHE A 234 -14.70 1.63 8.14
CA PHE A 234 -14.55 2.39 9.37
C PHE A 234 -13.35 3.35 9.32
N SER A 235 -12.23 2.91 8.76
CA SER A 235 -11.04 3.77 8.60
C SER A 235 -11.31 4.94 7.66
N LEU A 236 -12.02 4.72 6.55
CA LEU A 236 -12.42 5.77 5.60
C LEU A 236 -13.36 6.80 6.23
N ASP A 237 -14.23 6.38 7.16
CA ASP A 237 -15.09 7.29 7.92
C ASP A 237 -14.29 8.27 8.80
N LEU A 238 -13.09 7.88 9.25
CA LEU A 238 -12.23 8.68 10.14
C LEU A 238 -11.24 9.56 9.38
N LEU A 239 -10.78 9.14 8.21
CA LEU A 239 -9.73 9.80 7.44
C LEU A 239 -9.98 11.28 7.11
N PRO A 240 -11.19 11.73 6.72
CA PRO A 240 -11.45 13.14 6.43
C PRO A 240 -11.05 14.04 7.60
N SER A 241 -11.47 13.71 8.82
CA SER A 241 -11.13 14.48 10.03
C SER A 241 -9.65 14.44 10.37
N VAL A 242 -8.98 13.31 10.09
CA VAL A 242 -7.51 13.19 10.27
C VAL A 242 -6.76 14.09 9.28
N LEU A 243 -7.22 14.15 8.02
CA LEU A 243 -6.59 14.98 6.98
C LEU A 243 -6.86 16.48 7.19
N GLU A 244 -8.02 16.85 7.73
CA GLU A 244 -8.32 18.25 8.10
C GLU A 244 -7.40 18.78 9.20
N THR A 245 -6.95 17.95 10.11
CA THR A 245 -6.00 18.32 11.16
C THR A 245 -4.70 18.88 10.58
N LYS A 246 -4.25 18.40 9.42
CA LYS A 246 -3.08 18.93 8.70
C LYS A 246 -3.31 20.36 8.19
N ARG A 247 -4.54 20.71 7.80
CA ARG A 247 -4.86 22.06 7.33
C ARG A 247 -4.90 23.07 8.47
N ALA A 248 -5.34 22.66 9.65
CA ALA A 248 -5.44 23.52 10.82
C ALA A 248 -4.09 23.76 11.54
N SER A 249 -3.18 22.79 11.51
CA SER A 249 -1.83 22.93 12.07
C SER A 249 -0.84 23.63 11.14
N GLY A 250 -1.25 23.88 9.91
CA GLY A 250 -0.47 24.55 8.89
C GLY A 250 -0.44 26.08 9.07
N VAL A 251 0.17 26.58 10.14
CA VAL A 251 1.00 27.76 9.98
C VAL A 251 2.18 27.27 9.12
N GLN A 252 1.97 27.24 7.82
CA GLN A 252 3.06 27.25 6.88
C GLN A 252 3.76 28.59 7.09
N THR A 253 4.75 28.64 7.93
CA THR A 253 5.88 29.50 7.70
C THR A 253 6.41 29.06 6.35
N PHE A 254 6.04 29.79 5.31
CA PHE A 254 6.69 29.69 4.01
C PHE A 254 8.13 30.17 4.23
N ALA A 255 9.00 29.26 4.70
CA ALA A 255 10.40 29.38 4.45
C ALA A 255 10.58 29.10 2.96
N VAL A 256 10.45 30.13 2.16
CA VAL A 256 10.94 30.10 0.78
C VAL A 256 12.43 29.79 0.95
N ASP A 257 12.85 28.62 0.48
CA ASP A 257 14.24 28.15 0.46
C ASP A 257 14.94 27.88 1.82
N GLY A 258 14.19 27.62 2.90
CA GLY A 258 14.81 27.20 4.19
C GLY A 258 15.53 28.30 4.95
N TYR A 259 15.24 29.57 4.67
CA TYR A 259 15.74 30.73 5.39
C TYR A 259 14.69 31.25 6.36
N ALA A 260 15.01 31.24 7.64
CA ALA A 260 14.07 31.61 8.73
C ALA A 260 14.39 32.94 9.41
N SER A 261 15.60 33.46 9.27
CA SER A 261 16.06 34.66 9.94
C SER A 261 17.09 35.46 9.13
N ILE A 262 17.35 36.69 9.53
CA ILE A 262 18.47 37.47 9.05
C ILE A 262 19.50 37.53 10.19
N GLU A 263 20.71 37.09 9.90
CA GLU A 263 21.82 37.00 10.86
C GLU A 263 23.00 37.85 10.40
N ARG A 264 23.85 38.31 11.34
CA ARG A 264 25.09 39.06 11.03
C ARG A 264 26.30 38.16 10.78
N LYS A 265 26.12 36.83 10.87
CA LYS A 265 27.17 35.84 10.61
C LYS A 265 26.60 34.71 9.74
N GLY A 266 27.28 34.40 8.65
CA GLY A 266 26.85 33.35 7.75
C GLY A 266 27.96 32.95 6.80
N SER A 267 27.67 32.00 5.88
CA SER A 267 28.57 31.67 4.79
C SER A 267 28.35 32.63 3.62
N PRO A 268 29.36 32.87 2.77
CA PRO A 268 29.20 33.72 1.58
C PRO A 268 27.99 33.34 0.69
N ASP A 269 27.67 32.05 0.62
CA ASP A 269 26.52 31.52 -0.15
C ASP A 269 25.16 31.89 0.43
N SER A 270 25.12 32.35 1.69
CA SER A 270 23.90 32.78 2.38
C SER A 270 23.79 34.30 2.51
N LEU A 271 24.62 35.08 1.82
CA LEU A 271 24.58 36.54 1.84
C LEU A 271 23.25 37.05 1.29
N LEU A 272 22.64 38.03 1.98
CA LEU A 272 21.42 38.65 1.46
C LEU A 272 21.67 39.30 0.10
N LEU A 273 20.76 39.09 -0.85
CA LEU A 273 20.88 39.69 -2.19
C LEU A 273 20.97 41.22 -2.15
N THR A 274 20.39 41.83 -1.14
CA THR A 274 20.45 43.30 -0.93
C THR A 274 21.85 43.78 -0.57
N GLU A 275 22.71 42.92 -0.03
CA GLU A 275 24.10 43.29 0.31
C GLU A 275 24.98 43.45 -0.95
N PHE A 276 24.61 42.80 -2.07
CA PHE A 276 25.27 43.00 -3.35
C PHE A 276 24.92 44.32 -4.05
N ALA A 277 23.94 45.06 -3.53
CA ALA A 277 23.58 46.37 -4.07
C ALA A 277 24.51 47.52 -3.61
N TRP A 278 25.38 47.28 -2.63
CA TRP A 278 26.36 48.24 -2.17
C TRP A 278 27.48 48.44 -3.19
N ASP A 279 28.02 49.65 -3.29
CA ASP A 279 29.25 49.86 -4.05
C ASP A 279 30.43 49.12 -3.42
N ALA A 280 31.51 48.91 -4.19
CA ALA A 280 32.64 48.07 -3.77
C ALA A 280 33.25 48.56 -2.44
N ASP A 281 33.42 49.87 -2.27
CA ASP A 281 34.09 50.47 -1.10
C ASP A 281 33.22 50.27 0.17
N LEU A 282 31.92 50.45 0.06
CA LEU A 282 30.97 50.21 1.17
C LEU A 282 30.84 48.73 1.49
N PHE A 283 30.83 47.87 0.45
CA PHE A 283 30.77 46.44 0.66
C PHE A 283 32.01 45.93 1.43
N GLU A 284 33.21 46.34 1.01
CA GLU A 284 34.46 45.96 1.70
C GLU A 284 34.48 46.45 3.16
N ARG A 285 34.04 47.67 3.37
CA ARG A 285 33.91 48.21 4.73
C ARG A 285 32.99 47.41 5.61
N LYS A 286 31.81 47.04 5.10
CA LYS A 286 30.85 46.17 5.80
C LYS A 286 31.39 44.77 6.07
N VAL A 287 32.22 44.23 5.20
CA VAL A 287 32.93 42.96 5.43
C VAL A 287 33.87 43.09 6.60
N ILE A 288 34.67 44.17 6.64
CA ILE A 288 35.68 44.43 7.71
C ILE A 288 34.98 44.66 9.05
N ASP A 289 33.87 45.37 9.06
CA ASP A 289 33.12 45.75 10.28
C ASP A 289 32.13 44.67 10.74
N ASP A 290 32.06 43.48 10.12
CA ASP A 290 31.12 42.36 10.37
C ASP A 290 29.63 42.83 10.32
N GLU A 291 29.31 43.76 9.42
CA GLU A 291 27.98 44.34 9.28
C GLU A 291 27.15 43.74 8.15
N LEU A 292 27.66 42.80 7.39
CA LEU A 292 26.93 42.12 6.33
C LEU A 292 25.80 41.26 6.91
N LEU A 293 24.69 41.23 6.18
CA LEU A 293 23.51 40.44 6.55
C LEU A 293 23.45 39.17 5.73
N TYR A 294 23.17 38.09 6.43
CA TYR A 294 23.10 36.75 5.86
C TYR A 294 21.71 36.15 6.12
N TYR A 295 21.24 35.33 5.19
CA TYR A 295 20.11 34.46 5.44
C TYR A 295 20.52 33.43 6.50
N GLY A 296 19.95 33.50 7.68
CA GLY A 296 20.04 32.46 8.69
C GLY A 296 19.26 31.24 8.22
N ARG A 297 19.96 30.15 7.94
CA ARG A 297 19.27 28.88 7.73
C ARG A 297 18.53 28.55 9.01
N GLU A 298 17.26 28.18 8.87
CA GLU A 298 16.56 27.51 9.94
C GLU A 298 17.47 26.35 10.36
N ARG A 299 18.22 26.53 11.47
CA ARG A 299 18.74 25.37 12.17
C ARG A 299 17.47 24.63 12.56
N HIS A 300 17.09 23.64 11.77
CA HIS A 300 16.27 22.58 12.30
C HIS A 300 17.03 22.16 13.55
N ARG A 301 16.65 22.73 14.73
CA ARG A 301 16.71 21.91 15.90
C ARG A 301 16.06 20.64 15.41
N GLU A 302 16.83 19.56 15.30
CA GLU A 302 16.27 18.23 15.30
C GLU A 302 15.50 18.19 16.60
N GLU A 303 14.27 18.71 16.59
CA GLU A 303 13.29 18.44 17.63
C GLU A 303 13.23 16.94 17.60
N LYS A 304 13.83 16.32 18.63
CA LYS A 304 13.95 14.88 18.75
C LYS A 304 12.56 14.36 18.51
N ARG A 305 12.33 13.77 17.30
CA ARG A 305 11.01 13.36 16.86
C ARG A 305 10.45 12.43 17.92
N ARG A 306 9.29 12.75 18.42
CA ARG A 306 8.59 11.94 19.41
C ARG A 306 8.30 10.59 18.76
N LEU A 307 8.54 9.49 19.46
CA LEU A 307 8.19 8.15 19.01
C LEU A 307 6.81 7.80 19.57
N ALA A 308 5.85 7.66 18.69
CA ALA A 308 4.52 7.15 18.98
C ALA A 308 4.50 5.63 18.76
N TYR A 309 4.37 4.85 19.82
CA TYR A 309 4.35 3.40 19.77
C TYR A 309 2.91 2.88 19.92
N VAL A 310 2.27 2.50 18.82
CA VAL A 310 0.89 2.02 18.80
C VAL A 310 0.88 0.50 18.94
N LEU A 311 0.37 0.02 20.06
CA LEU A 311 0.21 -1.39 20.39
C LEU A 311 -1.25 -1.79 20.26
N VAL A 312 -1.54 -2.77 19.42
CA VAL A 312 -2.91 -3.24 19.13
C VAL A 312 -3.09 -4.67 19.60
N ASP A 313 -4.02 -4.87 20.53
CA ASP A 313 -4.38 -6.21 21.03
C ASP A 313 -5.10 -7.02 19.94
N SER A 314 -4.56 -8.17 19.64
CA SER A 314 -5.11 -9.14 18.68
C SER A 314 -5.63 -10.41 19.33
N SER A 315 -5.80 -10.41 20.65
CA SER A 315 -6.32 -11.55 21.40
C SER A 315 -7.75 -11.92 20.96
N PRO A 316 -8.21 -13.17 21.22
CA PRO A 316 -9.56 -13.61 20.87
C PRO A 316 -10.69 -12.73 21.42
N SER A 317 -10.43 -12.03 22.52
CA SER A 317 -11.40 -11.11 23.15
C SER A 317 -11.67 -9.84 22.34
N MET A 318 -10.78 -9.52 21.38
CA MET A 318 -10.94 -8.40 20.46
C MET A 318 -11.79 -8.71 19.24
N ARG A 319 -12.22 -9.94 19.00
CA ARG A 319 -12.94 -10.33 17.77
C ARG A 319 -14.22 -9.55 17.53
N GLY A 320 -14.60 -9.47 16.25
CA GLY A 320 -15.80 -8.79 15.75
C GLY A 320 -15.66 -7.27 15.81
N VAL A 321 -16.70 -6.57 16.23
CA VAL A 321 -16.77 -5.10 16.22
C VAL A 321 -15.62 -4.42 16.96
N ARG A 322 -15.10 -5.04 18.02
CA ARG A 322 -13.95 -4.52 18.77
C ARG A 322 -12.68 -4.54 17.94
N GLN A 323 -12.46 -5.61 17.18
CA GLN A 323 -11.32 -5.72 16.27
C GLN A 323 -11.39 -4.69 15.15
N VAL A 324 -12.58 -4.52 14.55
CA VAL A 324 -12.83 -3.51 13.53
C VAL A 324 -12.52 -2.10 14.08
N PHE A 325 -13.08 -1.78 15.24
CA PHE A 325 -12.84 -0.50 15.90
C PHE A 325 -11.36 -0.30 16.25
N GLY A 326 -10.72 -1.27 16.89
CA GLY A 326 -9.33 -1.17 17.34
C GLY A 326 -8.35 -1.02 16.18
N ARG A 327 -8.51 -1.80 15.10
CA ARG A 327 -7.65 -1.74 13.91
C ARG A 327 -7.87 -0.43 13.13
N GLY A 328 -9.11 -0.04 12.90
CA GLY A 328 -9.42 1.19 12.18
C GLY A 328 -8.97 2.45 12.96
N LEU A 329 -9.17 2.45 14.28
CA LEU A 329 -8.66 3.52 15.14
C LEU A 329 -7.13 3.58 15.11
N ALA A 330 -6.43 2.43 15.21
CA ALA A 330 -4.97 2.36 15.17
C ALA A 330 -4.42 2.91 13.84
N LEU A 331 -5.10 2.62 12.72
CA LEU A 331 -4.73 3.16 11.41
C LEU A 331 -4.89 4.68 11.35
N ALA A 332 -6.04 5.18 11.79
CA ALA A 332 -6.32 6.62 11.82
C ALA A 332 -5.38 7.36 12.77
N LEU A 333 -5.09 6.78 13.95
CA LEU A 333 -4.13 7.32 14.93
C LEU A 333 -2.72 7.37 14.34
N ALA A 334 -2.26 6.27 13.73
CA ALA A 334 -0.96 6.20 13.09
C ALA A 334 -0.81 7.27 12.00
N LYS A 335 -1.84 7.44 11.15
CA LYS A 335 -1.83 8.47 10.11
C LYS A 335 -1.81 9.88 10.70
N LYS A 336 -2.62 10.15 11.73
CA LYS A 336 -2.66 11.46 12.40
C LYS A 336 -1.32 11.82 12.99
N LEU A 337 -0.72 10.93 13.78
CA LEU A 337 0.57 11.16 14.45
C LEU A 337 1.70 11.34 13.41
N GLY A 338 1.70 10.55 12.35
CA GLY A 338 2.64 10.72 11.24
C GLY A 338 2.49 12.07 10.53
N LEU A 339 1.25 12.57 10.35
CA LEU A 339 0.99 13.90 9.79
C LEU A 339 1.43 15.04 10.73
N GLN A 340 1.51 14.78 12.04
CA GLN A 340 2.03 15.71 13.06
C GLN A 340 3.55 15.70 13.15
N GLY A 341 4.23 14.84 12.38
CA GLY A 341 5.69 14.72 12.34
C GLY A 341 6.27 13.73 13.36
N ASP A 342 5.43 12.99 14.09
CA ASP A 342 5.89 11.92 14.98
C ASP A 342 6.43 10.73 14.16
N GLU A 343 7.47 10.07 14.66
CA GLU A 343 7.82 8.74 14.19
C GLU A 343 6.83 7.76 14.78
N VAL A 344 6.19 6.93 13.96
CA VAL A 344 5.15 6.01 14.41
C VAL A 344 5.59 4.57 14.21
N TRP A 345 5.54 3.80 15.28
CA TRP A 345 5.72 2.36 15.28
C TRP A 345 4.39 1.70 15.61
N LEU A 346 3.96 0.77 14.77
CA LEU A 346 2.75 0.00 14.97
C LEU A 346 3.08 -1.47 15.15
N ARG A 347 2.43 -2.11 16.11
CA ARG A 347 2.69 -3.51 16.43
C ARG A 347 1.46 -4.18 17.01
N PHE A 348 1.23 -5.43 16.64
CA PHE A 348 0.26 -6.28 17.31
C PHE A 348 0.85 -7.04 18.50
N PHE A 349 -0.01 -7.41 19.43
CA PHE A 349 0.35 -8.30 20.53
C PHE A 349 -0.83 -9.21 20.92
N ASP A 350 -0.51 -10.37 21.47
CA ASP A 350 -1.42 -11.29 22.16
C ASP A 350 -0.68 -12.07 23.27
N SER A 351 -0.09 -13.23 23.00
CA SER A 351 0.83 -13.95 23.88
C SER A 351 2.29 -13.54 23.68
N ARG A 352 2.58 -12.81 22.62
CA ARG A 352 3.90 -12.28 22.26
C ARG A 352 3.75 -10.90 21.60
N LEU A 353 4.85 -10.19 21.51
CA LEU A 353 4.98 -9.03 20.62
C LEU A 353 5.31 -9.51 19.20
N TYR A 354 4.55 -9.06 18.23
CA TYR A 354 4.82 -9.34 16.81
C TYR A 354 5.78 -8.31 16.21
N ASP A 355 6.07 -8.40 14.92
CA ASP A 355 7.03 -7.51 14.27
C ASP A 355 6.55 -6.06 14.24
N VAL A 356 7.50 -5.14 14.42
CA VAL A 356 7.24 -3.70 14.39
C VAL A 356 7.13 -3.23 12.96
N GLN A 357 6.05 -2.51 12.66
CA GLN A 357 5.90 -1.76 11.43
C GLN A 357 6.21 -0.27 11.69
N ARG A 358 7.23 0.25 11.04
CA ARG A 358 7.61 1.66 11.13
C ARG A 358 6.87 2.47 10.06
N LEU A 359 6.20 3.53 10.46
CA LEU A 359 5.38 4.33 9.55
C LEU A 359 6.19 5.24 8.61
N ALA A 360 7.52 5.28 8.71
CA ALA A 360 8.34 5.94 7.70
C ALA A 360 8.01 5.43 6.27
N ASN A 361 7.46 4.22 6.20
CA ASN A 361 6.87 3.60 5.02
C ASN A 361 5.37 3.39 5.28
N ALA A 362 4.56 4.46 5.24
CA ALA A 362 3.10 4.42 5.47
C ALA A 362 2.39 3.33 4.65
N ASP A 363 3.02 2.93 3.59
CA ASP A 363 2.61 1.97 2.59
C ASP A 363 2.47 0.52 3.11
N GLN A 364 3.15 0.16 4.20
CA GLN A 364 3.17 -1.21 4.75
C GLN A 364 2.12 -1.41 5.86
N VAL A 365 1.65 -0.33 6.46
CA VAL A 365 0.80 -0.40 7.65
C VAL A 365 -0.60 -0.92 7.35
N VAL A 366 -1.19 -0.51 6.22
CA VAL A 366 -2.55 -0.92 5.86
C VAL A 366 -2.63 -2.42 5.59
N PRO A 367 -1.81 -2.99 4.69
CA PRO A 367 -1.82 -4.44 4.47
C PRO A 367 -1.55 -5.21 5.76
N TYR A 368 -0.58 -4.76 6.56
CA TYR A 368 -0.27 -5.40 7.85
C TYR A 368 -1.48 -5.40 8.81
N LEU A 369 -2.18 -4.26 8.96
CA LEU A 369 -3.36 -4.17 9.82
C LEU A 369 -4.51 -5.05 9.33
N LEU A 370 -4.72 -5.13 8.02
CA LEU A 370 -5.81 -5.89 7.42
C LEU A 370 -5.55 -7.40 7.40
N CYS A 371 -4.31 -7.81 7.04
CA CYS A 371 -3.95 -9.23 6.87
C CYS A 371 -3.56 -9.92 8.17
N PHE A 372 -3.30 -9.18 9.25
CA PHE A 372 -2.75 -9.74 10.47
C PHE A 372 -3.63 -10.83 11.09
N LYS A 373 -3.04 -12.02 11.28
CA LYS A 373 -3.67 -13.17 11.96
C LYS A 373 -2.88 -13.46 13.26
N SER A 374 -3.57 -13.46 14.38
CA SER A 374 -2.98 -13.76 15.70
C SER A 374 -2.85 -15.25 15.94
N GLU A 375 -1.87 -15.65 16.78
CA GLU A 375 -1.71 -17.02 17.28
C GLU A 375 -2.72 -17.37 18.39
N ARG A 376 -3.55 -16.41 18.78
CA ARG A 376 -4.67 -16.57 19.73
C ARG A 376 -4.27 -16.89 21.18
N GLY A 377 -3.08 -16.48 21.61
CA GLY A 377 -2.62 -16.62 22.97
C GLY A 377 -3.01 -15.45 23.88
N ARG A 378 -2.80 -15.61 25.22
CA ARG A 378 -2.91 -14.54 26.21
C ARG A 378 -1.77 -14.66 27.21
N ASN A 379 -0.77 -13.82 27.11
CA ASN A 379 0.30 -13.72 28.10
C ASN A 379 0.80 -12.27 28.21
N TYR A 380 -0.05 -11.41 28.69
CA TYR A 380 0.22 -9.98 28.76
C TYR A 380 1.46 -9.67 29.63
N GLY A 381 1.65 -10.38 30.73
CA GLY A 381 2.82 -10.16 31.59
C GLY A 381 4.14 -10.39 30.88
N LYS A 382 4.25 -11.42 30.02
CA LYS A 382 5.44 -11.66 29.19
C LYS A 382 5.63 -10.56 28.16
N VAL A 383 4.57 -10.20 27.45
CA VAL A 383 4.55 -9.17 26.41
C VAL A 383 5.05 -7.83 26.96
N PHE A 384 4.48 -7.39 28.08
CA PHE A 384 4.82 -6.08 28.64
C PHE A 384 6.20 -6.03 29.30
N ARG A 385 6.73 -7.16 29.78
CA ARG A 385 8.15 -7.25 30.18
C ARG A 385 9.08 -7.12 28.95
N GLN A 386 8.75 -7.72 27.83
CA GLN A 386 9.51 -7.54 26.59
C GLN A 386 9.46 -6.08 26.11
N LEU A 387 8.27 -5.46 26.17
CA LEU A 387 8.11 -4.05 25.86
C LEU A 387 8.97 -3.16 26.78
N LEU A 388 9.01 -3.45 28.09
CA LEU A 388 9.82 -2.69 29.03
C LEU A 388 11.31 -2.74 28.66
N VAL A 389 11.84 -3.90 28.31
CA VAL A 389 13.23 -4.06 27.86
C VAL A 389 13.50 -3.24 26.60
N GLU A 390 12.56 -3.22 25.66
CA GLU A 390 12.68 -2.44 24.44
C GLU A 390 12.64 -0.92 24.70
N LEU A 391 11.72 -0.46 25.55
CA LEU A 391 11.61 0.96 25.93
C LEU A 391 12.86 1.46 26.67
N VAL A 392 13.45 0.64 27.54
CA VAL A 392 14.71 0.98 28.23
C VAL A 392 15.84 1.16 27.23
N ARG A 393 15.93 0.29 26.21
CA ARG A 393 16.93 0.43 25.15
C ARG A 393 16.71 1.71 24.32
N LEU A 394 15.47 1.95 23.87
CA LEU A 394 15.13 3.15 23.10
C LEU A 394 15.46 4.45 23.85
N LYS A 395 15.17 4.50 25.15
CA LYS A 395 15.48 5.68 25.98
C LYS A 395 16.98 5.89 26.16
N ARG A 396 17.76 4.80 26.29
CA ARG A 396 19.20 4.82 26.45
C ARG A 396 19.91 5.24 25.17
N ASP A 397 19.54 4.61 24.06
CA ASP A 397 20.28 4.74 22.80
C ASP A 397 19.92 6.01 22.05
N GLU A 398 18.65 6.46 22.12
CA GLU A 398 18.14 7.55 21.29
C GLU A 398 17.70 8.79 22.08
N SER A 399 17.60 8.72 23.41
CA SER A 399 17.16 9.85 24.28
C SER A 399 15.85 10.49 23.79
N ARG A 400 14.94 9.70 23.20
CA ARG A 400 13.67 10.13 22.60
C ARG A 400 12.54 10.13 23.61
N GLN A 401 11.58 11.01 23.42
CA GLN A 401 10.30 10.94 24.12
C GLN A 401 9.45 9.85 23.48
N VAL A 402 9.10 8.81 24.23
CA VAL A 402 8.26 7.71 23.75
C VAL A 402 6.86 7.84 24.34
N VAL A 403 5.84 7.75 23.48
CA VAL A 403 4.42 7.66 23.87
C VAL A 403 3.89 6.31 23.42
N VAL A 404 3.41 5.51 24.35
CA VAL A 404 2.81 4.21 24.08
C VAL A 404 1.29 4.34 24.06
N TYR A 405 0.69 4.09 22.90
CA TYR A 405 -0.76 3.98 22.74
C TYR A 405 -1.15 2.51 22.81
N LEU A 406 -1.84 2.13 23.87
CA LEU A 406 -2.28 0.77 24.11
C LEU A 406 -3.75 0.60 23.75
N VAL A 407 -4.05 -0.03 22.61
CA VAL A 407 -5.42 -0.36 22.19
C VAL A 407 -5.73 -1.79 22.57
N THR A 408 -6.58 -2.00 23.58
CA THR A 408 -6.87 -3.33 24.13
C THR A 408 -8.30 -3.43 24.67
N HIS A 409 -8.68 -4.63 25.10
CA HIS A 409 -9.95 -4.83 25.80
C HIS A 409 -9.78 -4.67 27.31
N GLY A 410 -10.91 -4.51 28.03
CA GLY A 410 -10.92 -4.22 29.46
C GLY A 410 -10.48 -5.36 30.39
N GLN A 411 -9.99 -6.48 29.87
CA GLN A 411 -9.51 -7.64 30.64
C GLN A 411 -7.99 -7.84 30.51
N CYS A 412 -7.26 -6.81 30.08
CA CYS A 412 -5.81 -6.85 30.02
C CYS A 412 -5.21 -6.61 31.43
N HIS A 413 -5.26 -7.63 32.28
CA HIS A 413 -4.72 -7.53 33.64
C HIS A 413 -3.19 -7.60 33.63
N LEU A 414 -2.55 -6.58 34.20
CA LEU A 414 -1.10 -6.45 34.34
C LEU A 414 -0.76 -6.19 35.80
N PRO A 415 0.39 -6.68 36.32
CA PRO A 415 0.88 -6.31 37.64
C PRO A 415 1.09 -4.78 37.70
N PRO A 416 0.56 -4.08 38.74
CA PRO A 416 0.71 -2.63 38.88
C PRO A 416 2.17 -2.16 38.83
N GLU A 417 3.09 -2.92 39.46
CA GLU A 417 4.51 -2.60 39.47
C GLU A 417 5.14 -2.61 38.08
N LEU A 418 4.68 -3.50 37.19
CA LEU A 418 5.14 -3.54 35.81
C LEU A 418 4.66 -2.31 35.04
N VAL A 419 3.42 -1.87 35.27
CA VAL A 419 2.87 -0.67 34.63
C VAL A 419 3.57 0.58 35.13
N GLU A 420 3.91 0.67 36.43
CA GLU A 420 4.73 1.75 36.98
C GLU A 420 6.11 1.81 36.33
N GLN A 421 6.77 0.65 36.15
CA GLN A 421 8.06 0.61 35.47
C GLN A 421 7.96 1.09 34.02
N LEU A 422 6.91 0.72 33.31
CA LEU A 422 6.64 1.21 31.96
C LEU A 422 6.38 2.71 31.94
N ALA A 423 5.57 3.23 32.87
CA ALA A 423 5.24 4.67 32.99
C ALA A 423 6.48 5.55 33.26
N ARG A 424 7.51 5.01 33.93
CA ARG A 424 8.81 5.72 34.10
C ARG A 424 9.64 5.80 32.81
N GLN A 425 9.39 4.91 31.83
CA GLN A 425 10.14 4.86 30.57
C GLN A 425 9.42 5.60 29.44
N ALA A 426 8.09 5.59 29.43
CA ALA A 426 7.28 6.14 28.34
C ALA A 426 5.99 6.79 28.86
N TYR A 427 5.41 7.71 28.11
CA TYR A 427 4.07 8.21 28.36
C TYR A 427 3.06 7.15 27.94
N LEU A 428 2.24 6.66 28.88
CA LEU A 428 1.27 5.60 28.64
C LEU A 428 -0.13 6.18 28.42
N TYR A 429 -0.69 5.90 27.23
CA TYR A 429 -2.05 6.25 26.87
C TYR A 429 -2.86 4.98 26.59
N GLY A 430 -3.81 4.65 27.47
CA GLY A 430 -4.66 3.46 27.35
C GLY A 430 -5.96 3.74 26.60
N ILE A 431 -6.34 2.86 25.68
CA ILE A 431 -7.63 2.85 24.97
C ILE A 431 -8.26 1.49 25.21
N PHE A 432 -9.28 1.45 26.09
CA PHE A 432 -9.91 0.23 26.55
C PHE A 432 -11.27 0.05 25.91
N ILE A 433 -11.41 -1.00 25.11
CA ILE A 433 -12.64 -1.36 24.38
C ILE A 433 -13.37 -2.42 25.19
N LEU A 434 -14.42 -2.04 25.88
CA LEU A 434 -15.09 -2.90 26.84
C LEU A 434 -16.31 -3.64 26.28
N PRO A 435 -16.57 -4.87 26.78
CA PRO A 435 -17.86 -5.56 26.58
C PRO A 435 -18.96 -4.99 27.47
N SER A 436 -18.63 -4.31 28.56
CA SER A 436 -19.50 -3.65 29.54
C SER A 436 -18.90 -2.32 29.94
N SER A 437 -19.67 -1.43 30.53
CA SER A 437 -19.25 -0.06 30.89
C SER A 437 -18.26 0.04 32.06
N GLU A 438 -18.00 -1.06 32.77
CA GLU A 438 -17.11 -1.03 33.93
C GLU A 438 -15.69 -1.53 33.59
N VAL A 439 -14.69 -0.72 33.89
CA VAL A 439 -13.26 -1.08 33.84
C VAL A 439 -12.80 -1.43 35.27
N LYS A 440 -12.39 -2.69 35.48
CA LYS A 440 -11.84 -3.13 36.76
C LYS A 440 -10.35 -3.48 36.58
N LEU A 441 -9.50 -2.48 36.39
CA LEU A 441 -8.06 -2.62 36.25
C LEU A 441 -7.37 -1.79 37.33
N GLU A 442 -6.57 -2.44 38.18
CA GLU A 442 -5.88 -1.84 39.32
C GLU A 442 -4.86 -0.77 38.92
N TYR A 443 -4.31 -0.84 37.70
CA TYR A 443 -3.28 0.03 37.19
C TYR A 443 -3.77 1.27 36.46
N LEU A 444 -5.08 1.53 36.38
CA LEU A 444 -5.61 2.68 35.64
C LEU A 444 -5.06 4.01 36.15
N SER A 445 -4.89 4.13 37.47
CA SER A 445 -4.31 5.33 38.11
C SER A 445 -2.84 5.56 37.78
N THR A 446 -2.15 4.53 37.31
CA THR A 446 -0.73 4.60 36.91
C THR A 446 -0.57 5.07 35.47
N LEU A 447 -1.62 4.97 34.65
CA LEU A 447 -1.59 5.46 33.27
C LEU A 447 -1.61 6.99 33.28
N HIS A 448 -0.82 7.60 32.39
CA HIS A 448 -0.83 9.06 32.23
C HIS A 448 -2.17 9.56 31.67
N ARG A 449 -2.78 8.76 30.80
CA ARG A 449 -4.08 9.05 30.21
C ARG A 449 -4.77 7.77 29.77
N TYR A 450 -6.09 7.73 29.81
CA TYR A 450 -6.83 6.63 29.25
C TYR A 450 -8.22 7.05 28.76
N GLN A 451 -8.74 6.28 27.81
CA GLN A 451 -10.07 6.41 27.27
C GLN A 451 -10.78 5.05 27.32
N VAL A 452 -12.08 5.07 27.58
CA VAL A 452 -12.91 3.87 27.64
C VAL A 452 -13.96 3.94 26.53
N VAL A 453 -14.09 2.85 25.78
CA VAL A 453 -15.10 2.68 24.73
C VAL A 453 -16.06 1.60 25.19
N ASP A 454 -17.30 1.94 25.41
CA ASP A 454 -18.34 1.01 25.87
C ASP A 454 -19.09 0.32 24.72
N ALA A 455 -19.84 -0.74 25.06
CA ALA A 455 -20.61 -1.50 24.08
C ALA A 455 -21.71 -0.67 23.38
N GLY A 456 -22.29 0.32 24.07
CA GLY A 456 -23.31 1.21 23.50
C GLY A 456 -22.73 2.08 22.39
N GLN A 457 -21.52 2.62 22.60
CA GLN A 457 -20.78 3.39 21.59
C GLN A 457 -20.38 2.56 20.38
N LEU A 458 -20.14 1.25 20.58
CA LEU A 458 -19.80 0.33 19.49
C LEU A 458 -21.02 -0.17 18.70
N ALA A 459 -22.22 -0.08 19.24
CA ALA A 459 -23.42 -0.66 18.65
C ALA A 459 -23.80 0.00 17.31
N SER A 460 -23.59 1.30 17.14
CA SER A 460 -23.92 2.02 15.92
C SER A 460 -22.65 2.49 15.17
N ARG A 461 -22.76 2.65 13.85
CA ARG A 461 -21.67 3.20 13.01
C ARG A 461 -21.31 4.62 13.46
N GLU A 462 -22.32 5.44 13.73
CA GLU A 462 -22.12 6.83 14.14
C GLU A 462 -21.49 6.92 15.54
N GLY A 463 -21.93 6.10 16.50
CA GLY A 463 -21.34 6.02 17.83
C GLY A 463 -19.85 5.64 17.79
N ARG A 464 -19.50 4.64 16.97
CA ARG A 464 -18.12 4.25 16.73
C ARG A 464 -17.28 5.40 16.15
N LYS A 465 -17.80 6.08 15.12
CA LYS A 465 -17.14 7.20 14.48
C LYS A 465 -16.90 8.35 15.46
N ASN A 466 -17.92 8.81 16.14
CA ASN A 466 -17.82 9.94 17.07
C ASN A 466 -16.82 9.62 18.19
N ARG A 467 -16.91 8.42 18.77
CA ARG A 467 -15.99 8.01 19.84
C ARG A 467 -14.54 7.93 19.37
N ALA A 468 -14.30 7.41 18.16
CA ALA A 468 -12.97 7.36 17.58
C ALA A 468 -12.41 8.78 17.32
N LEU A 469 -13.24 9.71 16.86
CA LEU A 469 -12.85 11.11 16.65
C LEU A 469 -12.48 11.81 17.95
N ASP A 470 -13.22 11.57 19.04
CA ASP A 470 -12.89 12.07 20.38
C ASP A 470 -11.51 11.57 20.84
N ILE A 471 -11.26 10.27 20.68
CA ILE A 471 -9.97 9.66 21.02
C ILE A 471 -8.85 10.24 20.17
N LEU A 472 -9.08 10.42 18.87
CA LEU A 472 -8.11 11.02 17.97
C LEU A 472 -7.84 12.47 18.33
N ALA A 473 -8.86 13.26 18.69
CA ALA A 473 -8.69 14.63 19.12
C ALA A 473 -7.83 14.72 20.39
N ASP A 474 -8.12 13.84 21.35
CA ASP A 474 -7.43 13.75 22.62
C ASP A 474 -5.96 13.30 22.50
N ALA A 475 -5.69 12.31 21.65
CA ALA A 475 -4.34 11.78 21.40
C ALA A 475 -3.40 12.80 20.73
N GLY A 476 -3.93 13.76 19.98
CA GLY A 476 -3.17 14.83 19.32
C GLY A 476 -2.99 16.09 20.15
N ALA A 477 -3.66 16.20 21.30
CA ALA A 477 -3.47 17.35 22.21
C ALA A 477 -2.10 17.23 22.87
N ARG A 478 -1.20 18.20 22.56
CA ARG A 478 0.16 18.34 23.12
C ARG A 478 0.14 18.92 24.52
#